data_4baaa3437f175460392d9ec35f09fceb
#
_entry.id   4baaa3437f175460392d9ec35f09fceb
#
_cell.length_a   1.000
_cell.length_b   1.000
_cell.length_c   1.000
_cell.angle_alpha   90.00
_cell.angle_beta   90.00
_cell.angle_gamma   90.00
#
_symmetry.space_group_name_H-M   'P 1'
#
loop_
_entity.id
_entity.type
_entity.pdbx_description
1 polymer ?
#
loop_
_entity_poly.entity_id
_entity_poly.type
_entity_poly.pdbx_seq_one_letter_code
_entity_poly.pdbx_strand_id
1 'polypeptide(L)'
;TKGHVIFDGKRIGKDTDFPENAGIIIETPGFIPYYSGYRNLKILAGLNRKIGKEEIMETLELVGLKGAEKKLVRKYSLGMRQRLGLAQAIMEQPQILILDEPMNGLDNKGVEEMRQILLGLKEEGKTILLVSHNSEDIKVLCDTIHEMDHGEIVG
;
A
#
# COMPACT_ATOMS: atom_id res chain seq x y z
N THR A 1 -15.71 -13.94 -17.53
CA THR A 1 -14.43 -14.00 -16.82
C THR A 1 -14.15 -15.44 -16.44
N LYS A 2 -12.98 -15.96 -16.73
CA LYS A 2 -12.54 -17.31 -16.37
C LYS A 2 -11.27 -17.18 -15.52
N GLY A 3 -10.99 -18.18 -14.68
CA GLY A 3 -9.83 -18.19 -13.80
C GLY A 3 -10.21 -18.10 -12.34
N HIS A 4 -9.21 -18.20 -11.46
CA HIS A 4 -9.38 -18.06 -10.02
C HIS A 4 -8.07 -17.60 -9.40
N VAL A 5 -8.16 -16.94 -8.26
CA VAL A 5 -7.00 -16.51 -7.47
C VAL A 5 -6.91 -17.43 -6.26
N ILE A 6 -5.72 -17.98 -6.03
CA ILE A 6 -5.38 -18.73 -4.82
C ILE A 6 -4.39 -17.91 -4.02
N PHE A 7 -4.70 -17.73 -2.75
CA PHE A 7 -3.90 -16.98 -1.81
C PHE A 7 -3.71 -17.83 -0.55
N ASP A 8 -2.46 -18.13 -0.21
CA ASP A 8 -2.11 -18.99 0.93
C ASP A 8 -2.92 -20.31 0.97
N GLY A 9 -3.06 -20.94 -0.20
CA GLY A 9 -3.83 -22.19 -0.38
C GLY A 9 -5.35 -22.04 -0.39
N LYS A 10 -5.90 -20.85 -0.12
CA LYS A 10 -7.33 -20.54 -0.13
C LYS A 10 -7.73 -19.86 -1.45
N ARG A 11 -8.83 -20.31 -2.03
CA ARG A 11 -9.40 -19.70 -3.23
C ARG A 11 -10.25 -18.49 -2.87
N ILE A 12 -9.86 -17.32 -3.39
CA ILE A 12 -10.64 -16.08 -3.22
C ILE A 12 -11.99 -16.19 -3.94
N GLY A 13 -13.04 -15.75 -3.26
CA GLY A 13 -14.43 -15.84 -3.74
C GLY A 13 -15.08 -17.20 -3.56
N LYS A 14 -14.38 -18.20 -2.95
CA LYS A 14 -14.94 -19.51 -2.60
C LYS A 14 -14.64 -19.89 -1.15
N ASP A 15 -13.37 -19.88 -0.76
CA ASP A 15 -12.92 -20.30 0.57
C ASP A 15 -12.78 -19.08 1.52
N THR A 16 -12.53 -17.90 0.95
CA THR A 16 -12.49 -16.61 1.63
C THR A 16 -12.89 -15.50 0.66
N ASP A 17 -13.48 -14.43 1.15
CA ASP A 17 -13.83 -13.25 0.33
C ASP A 17 -12.64 -12.31 0.16
N PHE A 18 -11.68 -12.34 1.09
CA PHE A 18 -10.52 -11.45 1.10
C PHE A 18 -9.25 -12.20 1.53
N PRO A 19 -8.07 -11.79 1.03
CA PRO A 19 -6.80 -12.31 1.52
C PRO A 19 -6.59 -11.85 2.97
N GLU A 20 -6.46 -12.79 3.88
CA GLU A 20 -6.08 -12.51 5.27
C GLU A 20 -4.64 -11.98 5.31
N ASN A 21 -4.36 -11.02 6.21
CA ASN A 21 -3.02 -10.46 6.40
C ASN A 21 -2.41 -9.82 5.15
N ALA A 22 -3.23 -9.12 4.37
CA ALA A 22 -2.80 -8.33 3.21
C ALA A 22 -2.96 -6.83 3.45
N GLY A 23 -1.97 -6.05 3.03
CA GLY A 23 -2.06 -4.60 2.91
C GLY A 23 -2.41 -4.22 1.48
N ILE A 24 -3.40 -3.35 1.30
CA ILE A 24 -3.95 -3.08 -0.02
C ILE A 24 -4.03 -1.58 -0.28
N ILE A 25 -3.55 -1.15 -1.44
CA ILE A 25 -3.82 0.16 -2.05
C ILE A 25 -4.45 -0.09 -3.41
N ILE A 26 -5.68 0.41 -3.61
CA ILE A 26 -6.37 0.41 -4.89
C ILE A 26 -6.73 1.85 -5.20
N GLU A 27 -6.24 2.36 -6.32
CA GLU A 27 -6.45 3.74 -6.76
C GLU A 27 -6.08 4.78 -5.69
N THR A 28 -6.99 5.69 -5.36
CA THR A 28 -6.77 6.74 -4.37
C THR A 28 -7.38 6.34 -3.04
N PRO A 29 -6.58 6.20 -1.97
CA PRO A 29 -7.09 5.84 -0.65
C PRO A 29 -8.14 6.84 -0.12
N GLY A 30 -9.30 6.32 0.27
CA GLY A 30 -10.40 7.10 0.84
C GLY A 30 -10.21 7.37 2.32
N PHE A 31 -9.75 8.58 2.68
CA PHE A 31 -9.62 9.01 4.07
C PHE A 31 -10.69 10.01 4.47
N ILE A 32 -11.00 10.07 5.77
CA ILE A 32 -11.91 11.07 6.32
C ILE A 32 -11.19 12.44 6.29
N PRO A 33 -11.64 13.40 5.46
CA PRO A 33 -10.87 14.62 5.17
C PRO A 33 -10.74 15.57 6.37
N TYR A 34 -11.68 15.51 7.30
CA TYR A 34 -11.73 16.34 8.51
C TYR A 34 -10.97 15.73 9.69
N TYR A 35 -10.37 14.56 9.51
CA TYR A 35 -9.48 13.95 10.48
C TYR A 35 -8.02 14.11 10.06
N SER A 36 -7.12 14.04 11.03
CA SER A 36 -5.68 14.00 10.76
C SER A 36 -5.25 12.64 10.19
N GLY A 37 -4.06 12.58 9.60
CA GLY A 37 -3.48 11.31 9.14
C GLY A 37 -3.42 10.28 10.25
N TYR A 38 -2.87 10.67 11.41
CA TYR A 38 -2.84 9.80 12.60
C TYR A 38 -4.23 9.30 13.02
N ARG A 39 -5.24 10.20 13.03
CA ARG A 39 -6.59 9.81 13.47
C ARG A 39 -7.26 8.84 12.49
N ASN A 40 -7.03 8.99 11.20
CA ASN A 40 -7.49 8.03 10.19
C ASN A 40 -6.89 6.65 10.45
N LEU A 41 -5.57 6.55 10.59
CA LEU A 41 -4.90 5.27 10.85
C LEU A 41 -5.33 4.66 12.19
N LYS A 42 -5.49 5.46 13.24
CA LYS A 42 -5.95 5.00 14.55
C LYS A 42 -7.34 4.36 14.50
N ILE A 43 -8.27 4.89 13.70
CA ILE A 43 -9.60 4.31 13.54
C ILE A 43 -9.49 2.92 12.90
N LEU A 44 -8.71 2.80 11.84
CA LEU A 44 -8.50 1.53 11.13
C LEU A 44 -7.79 0.50 12.01
N ALA A 45 -6.72 0.88 12.71
CA ALA A 45 -6.03 0.03 13.68
C ALA A 45 -6.96 -0.47 14.80
N GLY A 46 -7.95 0.34 15.16
CA GLY A 46 -8.96 -0.01 16.16
C GLY A 46 -9.89 -1.15 15.75
N LEU A 47 -10.03 -1.45 14.46
CA LEU A 47 -10.84 -2.55 13.97
C LEU A 47 -10.19 -3.90 14.29
N ASN A 48 -8.90 -4.02 14.07
CA ASN A 48 -8.15 -5.26 14.28
C ASN A 48 -7.47 -5.33 15.65
N ARG A 49 -7.25 -4.18 16.30
CA ARG A 49 -6.61 -4.05 17.62
C ARG A 49 -5.23 -4.70 17.74
N LYS A 50 -4.51 -4.78 16.62
CA LYS A 50 -3.17 -5.41 16.53
C LYS A 50 -2.05 -4.46 16.92
N ILE A 51 -2.24 -3.15 16.68
CA ILE A 51 -1.21 -2.12 16.84
C ILE A 51 -1.74 -0.93 17.63
N GLY A 52 -0.83 -0.19 18.27
CA GLY A 52 -1.13 0.98 19.09
C GLY A 52 -0.63 2.29 18.48
N LYS A 53 -0.42 3.26 19.36
CA LYS A 53 0.01 4.61 18.96
C LYS A 53 1.44 4.62 18.40
N GLU A 54 2.32 3.84 19.01
CA GLU A 54 3.76 3.84 18.68
C GLU A 54 3.98 3.36 17.26
N GLU A 55 3.43 2.19 16.92
CA GLU A 55 3.53 1.61 15.59
C GLU A 55 2.93 2.50 14.50
N ILE A 56 1.80 3.16 14.79
CA ILE A 56 1.20 4.13 13.86
C ILE A 56 2.15 5.31 13.63
N MET A 57 2.79 5.83 14.68
CA MET A 57 3.71 6.96 14.56
C MET A 57 4.98 6.60 13.80
N GLU A 58 5.55 5.43 14.07
CA GLU A 58 6.71 4.88 13.36
C GLU A 58 6.39 4.69 11.87
N THR A 59 5.21 4.15 11.56
CA THR A 59 4.77 3.99 10.18
C THR A 59 4.61 5.32 9.46
N LEU A 60 4.03 6.34 10.12
CA LEU A 60 3.91 7.69 9.55
C LEU A 60 5.29 8.32 9.30
N GLU A 61 6.25 8.09 10.19
CA GLU A 61 7.63 8.52 9.98
C GLU A 61 8.29 7.79 8.80
N LEU A 62 8.13 6.47 8.72
CA LEU A 62 8.66 5.64 7.63
C LEU A 62 8.20 6.13 6.26
N VAL A 63 6.92 6.46 6.10
CA VAL A 63 6.39 6.96 4.83
C VAL A 63 6.65 8.46 4.60
N GLY A 64 7.45 9.12 5.43
CA GLY A 64 7.82 10.53 5.25
C GLY A 64 6.72 11.53 5.63
N LEU A 65 5.82 11.16 6.54
CA LEU A 65 4.76 12.04 7.08
C LEU A 65 5.06 12.55 8.49
N LYS A 66 6.32 12.42 8.96
CA LYS A 66 6.77 13.01 10.22
C LYS A 66 6.52 14.52 10.25
N GLY A 67 5.91 15.02 11.32
CA GLY A 67 5.52 16.42 11.47
C GLY A 67 4.18 16.79 10.82
N ALA A 68 3.56 15.88 10.06
CA ALA A 68 2.25 16.07 9.43
C ALA A 68 1.14 15.22 10.07
N GLU A 69 1.43 14.47 11.12
CA GLU A 69 0.54 13.48 11.75
C GLU A 69 -0.78 14.10 12.20
N LYS A 70 -0.71 15.34 12.71
CA LYS A 70 -1.85 16.11 13.23
C LYS A 70 -2.55 16.98 12.18
N LYS A 71 -1.95 17.15 10.99
CA LYS A 71 -2.51 17.94 9.90
C LYS A 71 -3.74 17.22 9.33
N LEU A 72 -4.82 17.96 9.07
CA LEU A 72 -6.05 17.39 8.49
C LEU A 72 -5.80 16.88 7.08
N VAL A 73 -6.34 15.71 6.73
CA VAL A 73 -6.14 15.07 5.41
C VAL A 73 -6.64 15.93 4.25
N ARG A 74 -7.68 16.75 4.45
CA ARG A 74 -8.11 17.73 3.45
C ARG A 74 -7.03 18.75 3.03
N LYS A 75 -6.00 18.94 3.87
CA LYS A 75 -4.86 19.83 3.61
C LYS A 75 -3.64 19.07 3.10
N TYR A 76 -3.73 17.76 2.90
CA TYR A 76 -2.67 16.94 2.32
C TYR A 76 -2.58 17.19 0.81
N SER A 77 -1.36 17.22 0.27
CA SER A 77 -1.14 17.09 -1.16
C SER A 77 -1.55 15.68 -1.64
N LEU A 78 -1.64 15.49 -2.95
CA LEU A 78 -1.88 14.17 -3.51
C LEU A 78 -0.81 13.16 -3.05
N GLY A 79 0.48 13.53 -3.15
CA GLY A 79 1.58 12.70 -2.68
C GLY A 79 1.52 12.39 -1.17
N MET A 80 1.10 13.34 -0.32
CA MET A 80 0.90 13.05 1.11
C MET A 80 -0.24 12.06 1.34
N ARG A 81 -1.32 12.11 0.55
CA ARG A 81 -2.41 11.12 0.64
C ARG A 81 -1.93 9.74 0.18
N GLN A 82 -1.13 9.69 -0.88
CA GLN A 82 -0.54 8.44 -1.36
C GLN A 82 0.36 7.79 -0.29
N ARG A 83 1.23 8.59 0.35
CA ARG A 83 2.06 8.14 1.48
C ARG A 83 1.22 7.65 2.67
N LEU A 84 0.11 8.33 2.98
CA LEU A 84 -0.81 7.87 4.02
C LEU A 84 -1.49 6.55 3.63
N GLY A 85 -1.78 6.34 2.34
CA GLY A 85 -2.28 5.07 1.81
C GLY A 85 -1.29 3.93 2.03
N LEU A 86 0.00 4.18 1.73
CA LEU A 86 1.04 3.20 2.02
C LEU A 86 1.14 2.92 3.53
N ALA A 87 1.11 3.97 4.37
CA ALA A 87 1.10 3.79 5.82
C ALA A 87 -0.05 2.89 6.28
N GLN A 88 -1.26 3.10 5.76
CA GLN A 88 -2.41 2.24 6.03
C GLN A 88 -2.15 0.79 5.64
N ALA A 89 -1.57 0.56 4.47
CA ALA A 89 -1.32 -0.78 3.97
C ALA A 89 -0.28 -1.55 4.78
N ILE A 90 0.75 -0.87 5.32
CA ILE A 90 1.88 -1.53 5.98
C ILE A 90 1.84 -1.50 7.52
N MET A 91 1.00 -0.65 8.14
CA MET A 91 1.05 -0.40 9.60
C MET A 91 0.82 -1.64 10.46
N GLU A 92 0.08 -2.64 9.97
CA GLU A 92 -0.17 -3.92 10.67
C GLU A 92 0.83 -5.02 10.27
N GLN A 93 1.90 -4.67 9.56
CA GLN A 93 2.97 -5.55 9.11
C GLN A 93 2.49 -6.78 8.33
N PRO A 94 1.66 -6.61 7.29
CA PRO A 94 1.16 -7.72 6.50
C PRO A 94 2.31 -8.45 5.79
N GLN A 95 2.09 -9.73 5.45
CA GLN A 95 3.06 -10.50 4.68
C GLN A 95 2.97 -10.22 3.18
N ILE A 96 1.82 -9.74 2.72
CA ILE A 96 1.57 -9.45 1.32
C ILE A 96 1.03 -8.04 1.17
N LEU A 97 1.54 -7.34 0.16
CA LEU A 97 1.10 -6.02 -0.26
C LEU A 97 0.56 -6.11 -1.68
N ILE A 98 -0.61 -5.53 -1.91
CA ILE A 98 -1.21 -5.35 -3.24
C ILE A 98 -1.32 -3.86 -3.48
N LEU A 99 -0.51 -3.35 -4.41
CA LEU A 99 -0.32 -1.93 -4.62
C LEU A 99 -0.65 -1.58 -6.06
N ASP A 100 -1.72 -0.82 -6.27
CA ASP A 100 -2.12 -0.32 -7.57
C ASP A 100 -1.68 1.14 -7.72
N GLU A 101 -0.74 1.37 -8.66
CA GLU A 101 -0.14 2.67 -8.97
C GLU A 101 0.32 3.47 -7.73
N PRO A 102 1.13 2.90 -6.83
CA PRO A 102 1.46 3.54 -5.56
C PRO A 102 2.31 4.81 -5.70
N MET A 103 2.94 5.05 -6.86
CA MET A 103 3.76 6.22 -7.15
C MET A 103 2.95 7.42 -7.67
N ASN A 104 1.66 7.24 -7.95
CA ASN A 104 0.84 8.30 -8.54
C ASN A 104 0.79 9.55 -7.67
N GLY A 105 1.03 10.71 -8.31
CA GLY A 105 0.98 12.01 -7.66
C GLY A 105 2.18 12.36 -6.77
N LEU A 106 3.23 11.56 -6.81
CA LEU A 106 4.52 11.87 -6.21
C LEU A 106 5.40 12.67 -7.19
N ASP A 107 6.23 13.55 -6.65
CA ASP A 107 7.34 14.14 -7.38
C ASP A 107 8.51 13.15 -7.48
N ASN A 108 9.54 13.48 -8.26
CA ASN A 108 10.68 12.58 -8.48
C ASN A 108 11.34 12.13 -7.17
N LYS A 109 11.47 13.02 -6.21
CA LYS A 109 12.04 12.69 -4.89
C LYS A 109 11.11 11.74 -4.13
N GLY A 110 9.81 11.99 -4.17
CA GLY A 110 8.80 11.15 -3.55
C GLY A 110 8.73 9.74 -4.15
N VAL A 111 8.89 9.63 -5.46
CA VAL A 111 8.99 8.33 -6.15
C VAL A 111 10.20 7.54 -5.64
N GLU A 112 11.37 8.19 -5.58
CA GLU A 112 12.59 7.52 -5.11
C GLU A 112 12.48 7.08 -3.64
N GLU A 113 11.95 7.92 -2.77
CA GLU A 113 11.71 7.56 -1.37
C GLU A 113 10.72 6.38 -1.25
N MET A 114 9.67 6.36 -2.07
CA MET A 114 8.70 5.27 -2.09
C MET A 114 9.35 3.95 -2.57
N ARG A 115 10.18 4.00 -3.64
CA ARG A 115 10.95 2.84 -4.11
C ARG A 115 11.82 2.27 -3.01
N GLN A 116 12.54 3.10 -2.27
CA GLN A 116 13.38 2.65 -1.16
C GLN A 116 12.58 1.97 -0.05
N ILE A 117 11.40 2.49 0.28
CA ILE A 117 10.51 1.84 1.26
C ILE A 117 10.08 0.45 0.75
N LEU A 118 9.64 0.35 -0.51
CA LEU A 118 9.20 -0.94 -1.07
C LEU A 118 10.33 -1.94 -1.19
N LEU A 119 11.54 -1.51 -1.54
CA LEU A 119 12.74 -2.36 -1.54
C LEU A 119 13.07 -2.87 -0.13
N GLY A 120 13.02 -2.01 0.88
CA GLY A 120 13.20 -2.41 2.27
C GLY A 120 12.17 -3.46 2.72
N LEU A 121 10.90 -3.27 2.40
CA LEU A 121 9.85 -4.24 2.71
C LEU A 121 10.07 -5.59 1.99
N LYS A 122 10.57 -5.56 0.76
CA LYS A 122 10.95 -6.76 0.01
C LYS A 122 12.13 -7.49 0.68
N GLU A 123 13.15 -6.77 1.14
CA GLU A 123 14.29 -7.32 1.88
C GLU A 123 13.86 -7.95 3.21
N GLU A 124 12.81 -7.44 3.85
CA GLU A 124 12.16 -8.05 5.02
C GLU A 124 11.37 -9.33 4.69
N GLY A 125 11.35 -9.76 3.43
CA GLY A 125 10.66 -10.96 2.98
C GLY A 125 9.16 -10.78 2.70
N LYS A 126 8.68 -9.55 2.55
CA LYS A 126 7.30 -9.30 2.14
C LYS A 126 7.11 -9.64 0.66
N THR A 127 5.97 -10.20 0.32
CA THR A 127 5.55 -10.38 -1.08
C THR A 127 4.79 -9.13 -1.54
N ILE A 128 5.21 -8.54 -2.66
CA ILE A 128 4.59 -7.32 -3.19
C ILE A 128 4.04 -7.62 -4.58
N LEU A 129 2.73 -7.50 -4.75
CA LEU A 129 2.07 -7.44 -6.05
C LEU A 129 1.92 -5.98 -6.44
N LEU A 130 2.72 -5.54 -7.40
CA LEU A 130 2.74 -4.16 -7.89
C LEU A 130 2.04 -4.08 -9.25
N VAL A 131 1.05 -3.21 -9.38
CA VAL A 131 0.51 -2.78 -10.67
C VAL A 131 1.08 -1.40 -10.98
N SER A 132 1.75 -1.25 -12.11
CA SER A 132 2.30 0.03 -12.57
C SER A 132 2.39 0.06 -14.09
N HIS A 133 2.20 1.23 -14.67
CA HIS A 133 2.47 1.51 -16.09
C HIS A 133 3.86 2.16 -16.30
N ASN A 134 4.61 2.43 -15.23
CA ASN A 134 5.94 3.01 -15.28
C ASN A 134 6.99 1.89 -15.39
N SER A 135 7.64 1.81 -16.55
CA SER A 135 8.65 0.78 -16.85
C SER A 135 9.88 0.83 -15.92
N GLU A 136 10.21 2.01 -15.36
CA GLU A 136 11.33 2.15 -14.43
C GLU A 136 10.99 1.56 -13.06
N ASP A 137 9.78 1.79 -12.55
CA ASP A 137 9.31 1.20 -11.28
C ASP A 137 9.30 -0.32 -11.37
N ILE A 138 8.76 -0.85 -12.48
CA ILE A 138 8.74 -2.29 -12.75
C ILE A 138 10.16 -2.86 -12.76
N LYS A 139 11.08 -2.22 -13.50
CA LYS A 139 12.47 -2.67 -13.63
C LYS A 139 13.23 -2.67 -12.31
N VAL A 140 12.99 -1.68 -11.44
CA VAL A 140 13.71 -1.52 -10.18
C VAL A 140 13.13 -2.42 -9.09
N LEU A 141 11.81 -2.60 -9.03
CA LEU A 141 11.14 -3.22 -7.89
C LEU A 141 10.80 -4.71 -8.11
N CYS A 142 10.52 -5.12 -9.36
CA CYS A 142 9.95 -6.43 -9.63
C CYS A 142 10.99 -7.49 -9.96
N ASP A 143 10.84 -8.69 -9.40
CA ASP A 143 11.62 -9.88 -9.76
C ASP A 143 10.97 -10.65 -10.90
N THR A 144 9.65 -10.61 -10.99
CA THR A 144 8.82 -11.26 -12.00
C THR A 144 7.84 -10.25 -12.57
N ILE A 145 7.69 -10.27 -13.88
CA ILE A 145 6.83 -9.32 -14.59
C ILE A 145 5.83 -10.11 -15.41
N HIS A 146 4.57 -9.71 -15.35
CA HIS A 146 3.50 -10.22 -16.19
C HIS A 146 2.81 -9.04 -16.87
N GLU A 147 2.69 -9.12 -18.18
CA GLU A 147 1.94 -8.15 -18.95
C GLU A 147 0.49 -8.60 -19.09
N MET A 148 -0.45 -7.66 -18.88
CA MET A 148 -1.88 -7.92 -19.05
C MET A 148 -2.43 -7.04 -20.16
N ASP A 149 -3.15 -7.67 -21.10
CA ASP A 149 -3.90 -6.98 -22.13
C ASP A 149 -5.33 -7.53 -22.21
N HIS A 150 -6.32 -6.64 -22.31
CA HIS A 150 -7.75 -6.99 -22.37
C HIS A 150 -8.22 -8.03 -21.34
N GLY A 151 -7.58 -8.07 -20.15
CA GLY A 151 -7.93 -9.00 -19.07
C GLY A 151 -7.30 -10.39 -19.18
N GLU A 152 -6.34 -10.57 -20.08
CA GLU A 152 -5.55 -11.79 -20.24
C GLU A 152 -4.06 -11.51 -19.99
N ILE A 153 -3.35 -12.51 -19.44
CA ILE A 153 -1.89 -12.44 -19.29
C ILE A 153 -1.29 -12.80 -20.64
N VAL A 154 -0.47 -11.89 -21.21
CA VAL A 154 0.10 -12.02 -22.55
C VAL A 154 1.63 -12.22 -22.56
N GLY A 155 2.31 -12.09 -21.41
CA GLY A 155 3.77 -12.25 -21.29
C GLY A 155 4.22 -12.52 -19.85
#